data_4ba423042bac94e22bec5f1300ce4358
#
_entry.id   4ba423042bac94e22bec5f1300ce4358
#
_cell.length_a   1.000
_cell.length_b   1.000
_cell.length_c   1.000
_cell.angle_alpha   90.00
_cell.angle_beta   90.00
_cell.angle_gamma   90.00
#
_symmetry.space_group_name_H-M   'P 1'
#
loop_
_entity.id
_entity.type
_entity.pdbx_description
1 polymer ?
#
loop_
_entity_poly.entity_id
_entity_poly.type
_entity_poly.pdbx_seq_one_letter_code
_entity_poly.pdbx_strand_id
1 'polypeptide(L)'
;MKIENVVKKFDKKDIYLCPKCSEKAQIEGISLICINNHRYDFSKKGYIHLINNYKPTKYNEELFEARSIIFNNGFYGKVLDALGSLIEKYARDRVLDIGCGEGY
;
A
#
# COMPACT_ATOMS: atom_id res chain seq x y z
N MET A 1 1.55 -9.57 -13.71
CA MET A 1 2.84 -8.87 -13.57
C MET A 1 3.86 -9.81 -12.95
N LYS A 2 5.10 -9.76 -13.41
CA LYS A 2 6.15 -10.54 -12.77
C LYS A 2 6.49 -9.97 -11.40
N ILE A 3 6.78 -10.85 -10.43
CA ILE A 3 7.01 -10.43 -9.05
C ILE A 3 8.24 -9.52 -8.92
N GLU A 4 9.24 -9.70 -9.75
CA GLU A 4 10.43 -8.84 -9.76
C GLU A 4 10.07 -7.38 -10.10
N ASN A 5 9.07 -7.17 -10.95
CA ASN A 5 8.60 -5.83 -11.30
C ASN A 5 7.83 -5.20 -10.13
N VAL A 6 7.14 -6.00 -9.35
CA VAL A 6 6.48 -5.53 -8.12
C VAL A 6 7.53 -5.08 -7.12
N VAL A 7 8.54 -5.91 -6.88
CA VAL A 7 9.60 -5.61 -5.91
C VAL A 7 10.32 -4.30 -6.27
N LYS A 8 10.59 -4.06 -7.56
CA LYS A 8 11.23 -2.81 -8.00
C LYS A 8 10.46 -1.56 -7.62
N LYS A 9 9.13 -1.62 -7.58
CA LYS A 9 8.31 -0.48 -7.16
C LYS A 9 8.50 -0.11 -5.70
N PHE A 10 8.89 -1.07 -4.88
CA PHE A 10 9.12 -0.89 -3.45
C PHE A 10 10.60 -0.67 -3.10
N ASP A 11 11.48 -0.66 -4.08
CA ASP A 11 12.93 -0.52 -3.84
C ASP A 11 13.30 0.94 -3.49
N LYS A 12 12.82 1.36 -2.33
CA LYS A 12 13.16 2.65 -1.71
C LYS A 12 13.99 2.37 -0.48
N LYS A 13 15.25 2.76 -0.50
CA LYS A 13 16.18 2.49 0.59
C LYS A 13 15.79 3.24 1.86
N ASP A 14 15.97 2.61 2.99
CA ASP A 14 15.95 3.21 4.33
C ASP A 14 14.60 3.78 4.79
N ILE A 15 13.48 3.39 4.15
CA ILE A 15 12.17 3.85 4.60
C ILE A 15 11.33 2.77 5.30
N TYR A 16 11.77 1.51 5.25
CA TYR A 16 10.97 0.41 5.77
C TYR A 16 11.37 0.01 7.19
N LEU A 17 10.35 -0.12 8.04
CA LEU A 17 10.49 -0.67 9.38
C LEU A 17 9.63 -1.93 9.50
N CYS A 18 10.07 -2.87 10.31
CA CYS A 18 9.29 -4.08 10.58
C CYS A 18 8.02 -3.74 11.38
N PRO A 19 6.82 -4.13 10.92
CA PRO A 19 5.58 -3.87 11.66
C PRO A 19 5.54 -4.53 13.04
N LYS A 20 6.31 -5.62 13.24
CA LYS A 20 6.28 -6.38 14.48
C LYS A 20 7.27 -5.88 15.53
N CYS A 21 8.49 -5.52 15.12
CA CYS A 21 9.55 -5.14 16.05
C CYS A 21 10.07 -3.71 15.89
N SER A 22 9.59 -2.99 14.88
CA SER A 22 9.99 -1.61 14.55
C SER A 22 11.47 -1.43 14.19
N GLU A 23 12.20 -2.52 13.97
CA GLU A 23 13.58 -2.47 13.50
C GLU A 23 13.64 -2.29 11.98
N LYS A 24 14.76 -1.84 11.47
CA LYS A 24 14.94 -1.65 10.03
C LYS A 24 14.70 -2.94 9.25
N ALA A 25 14.02 -2.81 8.12
CA ALA A 25 13.74 -3.91 7.21
C ALA A 25 14.26 -3.59 5.82
N GLN A 26 14.73 -4.61 5.11
CA GLN A 26 15.30 -4.49 3.78
C GLN A 26 14.66 -5.49 2.84
N ILE A 27 14.64 -5.15 1.56
CA ILE A 27 14.15 -6.06 0.52
C ILE A 27 15.26 -7.06 0.20
N GLU A 28 14.93 -8.35 0.34
CA GLU A 28 15.78 -9.45 -0.06
C GLU A 28 14.99 -10.40 -0.96
N GLY A 29 15.38 -10.51 -2.23
CA GLY A 29 14.66 -11.31 -3.21
C GLY A 29 13.24 -10.81 -3.40
N ILE A 30 12.24 -11.63 -3.03
CA ILE A 30 10.83 -11.31 -3.16
C ILE A 30 10.16 -11.00 -1.81
N SER A 31 10.95 -10.66 -0.80
CA SER A 31 10.46 -10.44 0.55
C SER A 31 11.09 -9.22 1.18
N LEU A 32 10.40 -8.65 2.15
CA LEU A 32 10.93 -7.66 3.08
C LEU A 32 11.32 -8.38 4.36
N ILE A 33 12.58 -8.26 4.80
CA ILE A 33 13.10 -8.97 5.96
C ILE A 33 13.78 -7.99 6.91
N CYS A 34 13.44 -8.04 8.20
CA CYS A 34 14.08 -7.23 9.21
C CYS A 34 15.31 -7.94 9.81
N ILE A 35 16.08 -7.22 10.65
CA ILE A 35 17.26 -7.77 11.31
C ILE A 35 16.94 -8.93 12.26
N ASN A 36 15.70 -9.03 12.72
CA ASN A 36 15.22 -10.12 13.57
C ASN A 36 14.58 -11.27 12.76
N ASN A 37 14.79 -11.29 11.46
CA ASN A 37 14.28 -12.30 10.51
C ASN A 37 12.76 -12.38 10.39
N HIS A 38 12.03 -11.33 10.74
CA HIS A 38 10.61 -11.25 10.40
C HIS A 38 10.48 -11.01 8.90
N ARG A 39 9.71 -11.86 8.22
CA ARG A 39 9.60 -11.88 6.77
C ARG A 39 8.19 -11.50 6.32
N TYR A 40 8.12 -10.65 5.29
CA TYR A 40 6.88 -10.22 4.66
C TYR A 40 7.02 -10.35 3.16
N ASP A 41 6.15 -11.15 2.53
CA ASP A 41 6.26 -11.48 1.12
C ASP A 41 5.51 -10.48 0.23
N PHE A 42 6.07 -10.20 -0.95
CA PHE A 42 5.40 -9.42 -1.98
C PHE A 42 4.42 -10.29 -2.76
N SER A 43 3.30 -9.68 -3.17
CA SER A 43 2.30 -10.31 -4.04
C SER A 43 2.52 -9.91 -5.49
N LYS A 44 2.29 -10.84 -6.42
CA LYS A 44 2.27 -10.55 -7.86
C LYS A 44 1.21 -9.51 -8.23
N LYS A 45 0.21 -9.31 -7.38
CA LYS A 45 -0.85 -8.31 -7.56
C LYS A 45 -0.40 -6.88 -7.27
N GLY A 46 0.81 -6.67 -6.77
CA GLY A 46 1.39 -5.34 -6.60
C GLY A 46 1.40 -4.81 -5.18
N TYR A 47 1.30 -5.67 -4.18
CA TYR A 47 1.32 -5.26 -2.78
C TYR A 47 2.23 -6.16 -1.94
N ILE A 48 2.48 -5.76 -0.71
CA ILE A 48 3.20 -6.55 0.28
C ILE A 48 2.25 -6.97 1.41
N HIS A 49 2.36 -8.23 1.84
CA HIS A 49 1.60 -8.76 2.97
C HIS A 49 2.29 -8.40 4.29
N LEU A 50 1.76 -7.44 5.02
CA LEU A 50 2.30 -7.03 6.32
C LEU A 50 1.63 -7.71 7.51
N ILE A 51 0.53 -8.42 7.28
CA ILE A 51 -0.22 -9.13 8.31
C ILE A 51 -0.14 -10.63 8.05
N ASN A 52 0.47 -11.37 8.98
CA ASN A 52 0.64 -12.82 8.84
C ASN A 52 -0.60 -13.61 9.26
N ASN A 53 -1.43 -13.05 10.15
CA ASN A 53 -2.64 -13.68 10.67
C ASN A 53 -3.86 -12.87 10.25
N TYR A 54 -4.21 -12.98 8.96
CA TYR A 54 -5.37 -12.27 8.42
C TYR A 54 -6.67 -12.87 8.95
N LYS A 55 -7.53 -12.01 9.50
CA LYS A 55 -8.90 -12.37 9.88
C LYS A 55 -9.87 -11.65 8.94
N PRO A 56 -10.87 -12.35 8.36
CA PRO A 56 -11.86 -11.69 7.55
C PRO A 56 -12.58 -10.59 8.33
N THR A 57 -12.74 -9.46 7.68
CA THR A 57 -13.52 -8.34 8.22
C THR A 57 -14.92 -8.35 7.59
N LYS A 58 -15.81 -7.50 8.11
CA LYS A 58 -17.12 -7.29 7.50
C LYS A 58 -17.06 -6.55 6.16
N TYR A 59 -15.89 -6.05 5.77
CA TYR A 59 -15.65 -5.46 4.46
C TYR A 59 -15.36 -6.58 3.46
N ASN A 60 -16.40 -7.08 2.79
CA ASN A 60 -16.27 -8.16 1.82
C ASN A 60 -16.05 -7.61 0.40
N GLU A 61 -15.85 -8.52 -0.54
CA GLU A 61 -15.61 -8.20 -1.94
C GLU A 61 -16.76 -7.41 -2.57
N GLU A 62 -18.02 -7.77 -2.25
CA GLU A 62 -19.19 -7.08 -2.75
C GLU A 62 -19.23 -5.61 -2.34
N LEU A 63 -18.87 -5.32 -1.09
CA LEU A 63 -18.80 -3.95 -0.59
C LEU A 63 -17.75 -3.15 -1.34
N PHE A 64 -16.56 -3.71 -1.56
CA PHE A 64 -15.50 -3.04 -2.31
C PHE A 64 -15.87 -2.82 -3.77
N GLU A 65 -16.55 -3.77 -4.40
CA GLU A 65 -17.06 -3.61 -5.77
C GLU A 65 -18.07 -2.45 -5.86
N ALA A 66 -19.02 -2.38 -4.92
CA ALA A 66 -20.00 -1.31 -4.86
C ALA A 66 -19.32 0.06 -4.68
N ARG A 67 -18.32 0.15 -3.81
CA ARG A 67 -17.55 1.38 -3.59
C ARG A 67 -16.77 1.78 -4.83
N SER A 68 -16.16 0.82 -5.53
CA SER A 68 -15.45 1.09 -6.77
C SER A 68 -16.34 1.68 -7.85
N ILE A 69 -17.58 1.20 -7.96
CA ILE A 69 -18.56 1.75 -8.90
C ILE A 69 -18.86 3.21 -8.58
N ILE A 70 -19.05 3.55 -7.31
CA ILE A 70 -19.31 4.92 -6.86
C ILE A 70 -18.11 5.83 -7.19
N PHE A 71 -16.90 5.40 -6.89
CA PHE A 71 -15.69 6.17 -7.18
C PHE A 71 -15.47 6.36 -8.69
N ASN A 72 -15.67 5.29 -9.47
CA ASN A 72 -15.48 5.34 -10.92
C ASN A 72 -16.51 6.23 -11.63
N ASN A 73 -17.68 6.43 -11.03
CA ASN A 73 -18.71 7.35 -11.55
C ASN A 73 -18.51 8.81 -11.11
N GLY A 74 -17.37 9.11 -10.47
CA GLY A 74 -17.01 10.48 -10.13
C GLY A 74 -17.74 11.07 -8.94
N PHE A 75 -18.35 10.24 -8.08
CA PHE A 75 -19.10 10.71 -6.91
C PHE A 75 -18.25 11.60 -6.00
N TYR A 76 -16.98 11.26 -5.80
CA TYR A 76 -16.05 12.02 -4.97
C TYR A 76 -15.09 12.91 -5.79
N GLY A 77 -15.43 13.20 -7.05
CA GLY A 77 -14.53 13.93 -7.95
C GLY A 77 -14.02 15.25 -7.40
N LYS A 78 -14.92 16.07 -6.81
CA LYS A 78 -14.55 17.36 -6.23
C LYS A 78 -13.58 17.21 -5.04
N VAL A 79 -13.78 16.18 -4.20
CA VAL A 79 -12.90 15.91 -3.07
C VAL A 79 -11.53 15.47 -3.58
N LEU A 80 -11.49 14.60 -4.59
CA LEU A 80 -10.23 14.14 -5.19
C LEU A 80 -9.46 15.29 -5.83
N ASP A 81 -10.14 16.18 -6.54
CA ASP A 81 -9.52 17.37 -7.14
C ASP A 81 -8.93 18.30 -6.08
N ALA A 82 -9.65 18.53 -4.99
CA ALA A 82 -9.18 19.35 -3.88
C ALA A 82 -7.95 18.74 -3.21
N LEU A 83 -7.95 17.42 -2.96
CA LEU A 83 -6.81 16.71 -2.42
C LEU A 83 -5.61 16.76 -3.36
N GLY A 84 -5.82 16.56 -4.65
CA GLY A 84 -4.78 16.67 -5.66
C GLY A 84 -4.11 18.03 -5.66
N SER A 85 -4.89 19.11 -5.57
CA SER A 85 -4.37 20.48 -5.50
C SER A 85 -3.55 20.71 -4.23
N LEU A 86 -3.99 20.18 -3.10
CA LEU A 86 -3.24 20.28 -1.84
C LEU A 86 -1.92 19.50 -1.90
N ILE A 87 -1.93 18.33 -2.51
CA ILE A 87 -0.71 17.52 -2.69
C ILE A 87 0.29 18.28 -3.57
N GLU A 88 -0.13 18.85 -4.69
CA GLU A 88 0.74 19.65 -5.56
C GLU A 88 1.35 20.84 -4.81
N LYS A 89 0.56 21.49 -3.95
CA LYS A 89 1.00 22.69 -3.23
C LYS A 89 1.98 22.38 -2.10
N TYR A 90 1.77 21.30 -1.35
CA TYR A 90 2.50 21.04 -0.11
C TYR A 90 3.41 19.82 -0.14
N ALA A 91 3.14 18.82 -0.97
CA ALA A 91 3.98 17.64 -1.06
C ALA A 91 5.32 17.96 -1.71
N ARG A 92 6.38 17.31 -1.20
CA ARG A 92 7.72 17.44 -1.78
C ARG A 92 8.06 16.19 -2.58
N ASP A 93 8.78 15.25 -1.98
CA ASP A 93 9.26 14.06 -2.71
C ASP A 93 8.43 12.81 -2.45
N ARG A 94 7.72 12.78 -1.32
CA ARG A 94 7.04 11.57 -0.86
C ARG A 94 5.65 11.89 -0.31
N VAL A 95 4.71 11.01 -0.62
CA VAL A 95 3.35 11.06 -0.11
C VAL A 95 2.98 9.70 0.43
N LEU A 96 2.40 9.66 1.64
CA LEU A 96 1.88 8.44 2.23
C LEU A 96 0.38 8.60 2.45
N ASP A 97 -0.39 7.69 1.87
CA ASP A 97 -1.84 7.63 2.06
C ASP A 97 -2.17 6.53 3.06
N ILE A 98 -2.46 6.91 4.29
CA ILE A 98 -2.76 5.98 5.38
C ILE A 98 -4.24 5.61 5.31
N GLY A 99 -4.54 4.29 5.28
CA GLY A 99 -5.91 3.82 5.20
C GLY A 99 -6.58 4.13 3.87
N CYS A 100 -5.82 4.02 2.77
CA CYS A 100 -6.27 4.46 1.45
C CYS A 100 -7.44 3.66 0.86
N GLY A 101 -7.86 2.55 1.45
CA GLY A 101 -8.90 1.70 0.90
C GLY A 101 -8.53 1.16 -0.48
N GLU A 102 -9.29 1.54 -1.50
CA GLU A 102 -9.06 1.11 -2.88
C GLU A 102 -7.97 1.94 -3.61
N GLY A 103 -7.43 2.96 -2.98
CA GLY A 103 -6.35 3.76 -3.55
C GLY A 103 -6.77 4.83 -4.57
N TYR A 104 -7.96 5.37 -4.43
CA TYR A 104 -8.46 6.44 -5.32
C TYR A 104 -7.88 7.82 -5.03
#